data_52eb85e9ccb51b0e9fd2ee6c06784626
#
_entry.id   52eb85e9ccb51b0e9fd2ee6c06784626
#
_cell.length_a   1.000
_cell.length_b   1.000
_cell.length_c   1.000
_cell.angle_alpha   90.00
_cell.angle_beta   90.00
_cell.angle_gamma   90.00
#
_symmetry.space_group_name_H-M   'P 1'
#
loop_
_entity.id
_entity.type
_entity.pdbx_description
1 polymer ?
#
loop_
_entity_poly.entity_id
_entity_poly.type
_entity_poly.pdbx_seq_one_letter_code
_entity_poly.pdbx_strand_id
1 'polypeptide(L)' 'MSGVTPYRTLHDIARALPQLTQRAEIESALDELEYLFEVMPPEMQEYAEPVIEALRRKLEEASRGSS' A
#
# COMPACT_ATOMS: atom_id res chain seq x y z
N MET A 1 19.89 1.05 -11.35
CA MET A 1 19.13 1.51 -11.23
C MET A 1 18.67 2.09 -10.22
N SER A 2 18.20 2.80 -10.06
CA SER A 2 17.97 3.47 -9.09
C SER A 2 17.14 3.05 -8.14
N GLY A 3 17.12 3.45 -7.05
CA GLY A 3 16.31 3.04 -5.99
C GLY A 3 14.88 3.42 -6.17
N VAL A 4 14.06 2.98 -5.29
CA VAL A 4 12.65 3.28 -5.30
C VAL A 4 12.42 4.64 -4.68
N THR A 5 11.65 5.47 -5.35
CA THR A 5 11.25 6.75 -4.82
C THR A 5 9.96 6.57 -4.05
N PRO A 6 9.91 6.95 -2.77
CA PRO A 6 8.67 6.74 -2.01
C PRO A 6 7.45 7.39 -2.64
N TYR A 7 7.62 8.56 -3.22
CA TYR A 7 6.51 9.23 -3.90
C TYR A 7 5.94 8.39 -5.02
N ARG A 8 6.83 7.84 -5.82
CA ARG A 8 6.39 7.07 -6.97
C ARG A 8 5.69 5.80 -6.54
N THR A 9 6.25 5.12 -5.55
CA THR A 9 5.67 3.89 -5.07
C THR A 9 4.29 4.14 -4.45
N LEU A 10 4.19 5.18 -3.63
CA LEU A 10 2.91 5.51 -3.01
C LEU A 10 1.87 5.83 -4.08
N HIS A 11 2.26 6.64 -5.06
CA HIS A 11 1.35 7.02 -6.13
C HIS A 11 0.89 5.81 -6.93
N ASP A 12 1.84 4.93 -7.25
CA ASP A 12 1.52 3.73 -8.02
C ASP A 12 0.56 2.83 -7.27
N ILE A 13 0.81 2.63 -5.99
CA ILE A 13 -0.05 1.77 -5.18
C ILE A 13 -1.43 2.38 -5.06
N ALA A 14 -1.50 3.69 -4.84
CA ALA A 14 -2.79 4.35 -4.71
C ALA A 14 -3.62 4.21 -5.99
N ARG A 15 -2.95 4.33 -7.13
CA ARG A 15 -3.66 4.18 -8.41
C ARG A 15 -4.10 2.75 -8.65
N ALA A 16 -3.35 1.80 -8.15
CA ALA A 16 -3.66 0.40 -8.37
C ALA A 16 -4.68 -0.14 -7.38
N LEU A 17 -5.01 0.62 -6.35
CA LEU A 17 -5.90 0.15 -5.29
C LEU A 17 -7.15 -0.56 -5.79
N PRO A 18 -7.92 0.04 -6.72
CA PRO A 18 -9.15 -0.61 -7.16
C PRO A 18 -8.90 -1.95 -7.85
N GLN A 19 -7.69 -2.14 -8.37
CA GLN A 19 -7.38 -3.36 -9.09
C GLN A 19 -6.71 -4.41 -8.24
N LEU A 20 -6.31 -4.05 -7.03
CA LEU A 20 -5.67 -5.00 -6.12
C LEU A 20 -6.75 -5.82 -5.46
N THR A 21 -6.95 -7.03 -5.96
CA THR A 21 -7.99 -7.90 -5.45
C THR A 21 -7.45 -9.18 -4.84
N GLN A 22 -6.24 -9.57 -5.22
CA GLN A 22 -5.68 -10.81 -4.69
C GLN A 22 -4.92 -10.56 -3.42
N ARG A 23 -5.09 -11.48 -2.47
CA ARG A 23 -4.50 -11.32 -1.16
C ARG A 23 -2.99 -11.13 -1.23
N ALA A 24 -2.32 -11.92 -2.05
CA ALA A 24 -0.85 -11.81 -2.14
C ALA A 24 -0.43 -10.44 -2.63
N GLU A 25 -1.16 -9.90 -3.60
CA GLU A 25 -0.83 -8.58 -4.11
C GLU A 25 -1.05 -7.50 -3.07
N ILE A 26 -2.14 -7.62 -2.33
CA ILE A 26 -2.46 -6.64 -1.31
C ILE A 26 -1.42 -6.69 -0.20
N GLU A 27 -1.03 -7.89 0.22
CA GLU A 27 -0.01 -8.03 1.25
C GLU A 27 1.31 -7.44 0.81
N SER A 28 1.69 -7.69 -0.43
CA SER A 28 2.95 -7.19 -0.94
C SER A 28 2.97 -5.67 -0.98
N ALA A 29 1.87 -5.08 -1.45
CA ALA A 29 1.78 -3.63 -1.50
C ALA A 29 1.80 -3.02 -0.11
N LEU A 30 1.09 -3.65 0.82
CA LEU A 30 1.02 -3.15 2.19
C LEU A 30 2.39 -3.21 2.85
N ASP A 31 3.08 -4.33 2.70
CA ASP A 31 4.41 -4.49 3.29
C ASP A 31 5.36 -3.43 2.76
N GLU A 32 5.35 -3.22 1.46
CA GLU A 32 6.24 -2.24 0.86
C GLU A 32 5.93 -0.84 1.35
N LEU A 33 4.65 -0.52 1.42
CA LEU A 33 4.25 0.81 1.83
C LEU A 33 4.57 1.06 3.31
N GLU A 34 4.38 0.06 4.15
CA GLU A 34 4.72 0.20 5.56
C GLU A 34 6.21 0.36 5.75
N TYR A 35 7.00 -0.34 4.96
CA TYR A 35 8.44 -0.19 5.02
C TYR A 35 8.85 1.23 4.62
N LEU A 36 8.28 1.72 3.53
CA LEU A 36 8.62 3.05 3.05
C LEU A 36 8.09 4.15 3.96
N PHE A 37 7.04 3.86 4.70
CA PHE A 37 6.43 4.85 5.58
C PHE A 37 7.44 5.43 6.56
N GLU A 38 8.33 4.58 7.05
CA GLU A 38 9.31 5.02 8.05
C GLU A 38 10.34 5.97 7.48
N VAL A 39 10.58 5.92 6.18
CA VAL A 39 11.54 6.81 5.56
C VAL A 39 10.88 7.98 4.85
N MET A 40 9.57 8.07 4.94
CA MET A 40 8.84 9.17 4.31
C MET A 40 8.88 10.41 5.19
N PRO A 41 8.93 11.59 4.57
CA PRO A 41 8.74 12.82 5.35
C PRO A 41 7.30 12.90 5.87
N PRO A 42 7.07 13.67 6.94
CA PRO A 42 5.75 13.73 7.56
C PRO A 42 4.61 14.09 6.61
N GLU A 43 4.87 14.99 5.67
CA GLU A 43 3.84 15.38 4.72
C GLU A 43 3.38 14.19 3.90
N MET A 44 4.34 13.38 3.50
CA MET A 44 4.04 12.23 2.69
C MET A 44 3.36 11.14 3.50
N GLN A 45 3.74 11.04 4.77
CA GLN A 45 3.10 10.06 5.65
C GLN A 45 1.61 10.33 5.77
N GLU A 46 1.21 11.59 5.76
CA GLU A 46 -0.21 11.92 5.82
C GLU A 46 -0.95 11.39 4.61
N TYR A 47 -0.33 11.46 3.46
CA TYR A 47 -0.95 10.90 2.25
C TYR A 47 -0.95 9.38 2.28
N ALA A 48 0.07 8.78 2.88
CA ALA A 48 0.19 7.33 2.87
C ALA A 48 -0.78 6.67 3.84
N GLU A 49 -1.15 7.35 4.92
CA GLU A 49 -2.00 6.73 5.93
C GLU A 49 -3.32 6.21 5.38
N PRO A 50 -4.09 7.01 4.62
CA PRO A 50 -5.34 6.48 4.09
C PRO A 50 -5.12 5.33 3.10
N VAL A 51 -4.01 5.34 2.38
CA VAL A 51 -3.72 4.25 1.46
C VAL A 51 -3.40 2.98 2.24
N ILE A 52 -2.62 3.10 3.30
CA ILE A 52 -2.32 1.95 4.14
C ILE A 52 -3.59 1.38 4.76
N GLU A 53 -4.47 2.24 5.24
CA GLU A 53 -5.72 1.79 5.82
C GLU A 53 -6.59 1.09 4.78
N ALA A 54 -6.63 1.63 3.58
CA ALA A 54 -7.40 1.01 2.52
C ALA A 54 -6.86 -0.38 2.19
N LEU A 55 -5.54 -0.51 2.17
CA LEU A 55 -4.93 -1.80 1.91
C LEU A 55 -5.25 -2.81 3.02
N ARG A 56 -5.19 -2.35 4.27
CA ARG A 56 -5.53 -3.23 5.39
C ARG A 56 -6.97 -3.70 5.31
N ARG A 57 -7.86 -2.81 4.93
CA ARG A 57 -9.27 -3.17 4.78
C ARG A 57 -9.46 -4.16 3.65
N LYS A 58 -8.80 -3.93 2.54
CA LYS A 58 -8.87 -4.86 1.43
C LYS A 58 -8.32 -6.23 1.82
N LEU A 59 -7.24 -6.24 2.56
CA LEU A 59 -6.65 -7.51 2.99
C LEU A 59 -7.62 -8.25 3.90
N GLU A 60 -8.27 -7.54 4.79
CA GLU A 60 -9.24 -8.15 5.68
C GLU A 60 -10.38 -8.77 4.89
N GLU A 61 -10.88 -8.03 3.90
CA GLU A 61 -11.97 -8.52 3.06
C GLU A 61 -11.53 -9.72 2.24
N ALA A 62 -10.31 -9.67 1.71
CA ALA A 62 -9.82 -10.79 0.93
C ALA A 62 -9.65 -12.04 1.77
N SER A 63 -9.19 -11.85 3.01
CA SER A 63 -9.04 -12.99 3.93
C SER A 63 -10.39 -13.56 4.30
N ARG A 64 -11.37 -12.70 4.45
CA ARG A 64 -12.69 -13.15 4.85
C ARG A 64 -13.41 -13.86 3.71
N GLY A 65 -13.24 -13.32 2.50
CA GLY A 65 -13.95 -13.86 1.35
C GLY A 65 -13.32 -15.10 0.77
N SER A 66 -12.11 -15.43 1.19
CA SER A 66 -11.44 -16.56 0.58
C SER A 66 -11.66 -17.84 1.35
N SER A 67 -12.64 -17.89 2.10
CA SER A 67 -12.93 -19.08 2.87
C SER A 67 -13.05 -20.34 2.04
#